data_8de4567fc2c679c4e1869fe4769666a9
#
_entry.id   8de4567fc2c679c4e1869fe4769666a9
#
_cell.length_a   1.000
_cell.length_b   1.000
_cell.length_c   1.000
_cell.angle_alpha   90.00
_cell.angle_beta   90.00
_cell.angle_gamma   90.00
#
_symmetry.space_group_name_H-M   'P 1'
#
loop_
_entity.id
_entity.type
_entity.pdbx_description
1 polymer ?
#
loop_
_entity_poly.entity_id
_entity_poly.type
_entity_poly.pdbx_seq_one_letter_code
_entity_poly.pdbx_strand_id
1 'polypeptide(L)'
;NSFQIINNLAGFYREEGEYNKAVKFYEKALILNKDNPSIISNLAKTYFDLDKLDLAEEYSLKALKYNEEDGNIKKILSFVYLKKHNFELGWTYFDGRLNLSDFQDRNETITKLRKKLYFKKNLKKNINLLVLREQGVGDELLYGSMYKDLLEQIEDVKIECDKRLLNLLD
;
A
#
# COMPACT_ATOMS: atom_id res chain seq x y z
N ASN A 1 11.69 26.78 12.00
CA ASN A 1 11.84 25.71 12.98
C ASN A 1 12.99 24.78 12.59
N SER A 2 13.99 24.61 13.47
CA SER A 2 15.21 23.87 13.16
C SER A 2 14.95 22.38 12.78
N PHE A 3 13.99 21.72 13.46
CA PHE A 3 13.69 20.32 13.14
C PHE A 3 13.10 20.14 11.73
N GLN A 4 12.31 21.09 11.23
CA GLN A 4 11.74 21.04 9.88
C GLN A 4 12.82 21.12 8.81
N ILE A 5 13.81 22.00 8.99
CA ILE A 5 14.96 22.12 8.07
C ILE A 5 15.73 20.79 8.04
N ILE A 6 15.99 20.20 9.21
CA ILE A 6 16.71 18.94 9.34
C ILE A 6 15.89 17.79 8.72
N ASN A 7 14.57 17.76 8.95
CA ASN A 7 13.68 16.78 8.33
C ASN A 7 13.67 16.88 6.80
N ASN A 8 13.62 18.10 6.25
CA ASN A 8 13.64 18.31 4.80
C ASN A 8 15.00 17.92 4.20
N LEU A 9 16.11 18.22 4.89
CA LEU A 9 17.45 17.79 4.49
C LEU A 9 17.56 16.25 4.51
N ALA A 10 16.96 15.59 5.49
CA ALA A 10 16.89 14.14 5.54
C ALA A 10 16.10 13.57 4.35
N GLY A 11 14.98 14.22 3.99
CA GLY A 11 14.19 13.87 2.80
C GLY A 11 15.01 13.96 1.52
N PHE A 12 15.77 15.03 1.34
CA PHE A 12 16.67 15.21 0.21
C PHE A 12 17.70 14.06 0.13
N TYR A 13 18.38 13.71 1.24
CA TYR A 13 19.31 12.59 1.25
C TYR A 13 18.64 11.26 0.92
N ARG A 14 17.38 11.06 1.33
CA ARG A 14 16.62 9.86 0.99
C ARG A 14 16.33 9.79 -0.51
N GLU A 15 15.94 10.89 -1.15
CA GLU A 15 15.69 10.98 -2.60
C GLU A 15 16.96 10.73 -3.41
N GLU A 16 18.13 11.18 -2.92
CA GLU A 16 19.43 10.89 -3.51
C GLU A 16 19.93 9.45 -3.27
N GLY A 17 19.14 8.60 -2.57
CA GLY A 17 19.53 7.22 -2.24
C GLY A 17 20.53 7.11 -1.09
N GLU A 18 20.89 8.20 -0.44
CA GLU A 18 21.82 8.27 0.69
C GLU A 18 21.11 7.93 2.01
N TYR A 19 20.46 6.77 2.05
CA TYR A 19 19.54 6.37 3.12
C TYR A 19 20.18 6.41 4.53
N ASN A 20 21.45 6.02 4.66
CA ASN A 20 22.15 6.07 5.96
C ASN A 20 22.34 7.50 6.47
N LYS A 21 22.55 8.47 5.57
CA LYS A 21 22.59 9.88 5.95
C LYS A 21 21.20 10.37 6.31
N ALA A 22 20.19 10.01 5.52
CA ALA A 22 18.80 10.36 5.79
C ALA A 22 18.37 9.92 7.20
N VAL A 23 18.62 8.67 7.59
CA VAL A 23 18.33 8.17 8.95
C VAL A 23 18.96 9.05 10.02
N LYS A 24 20.27 9.36 9.91
CA LYS A 24 20.96 10.21 10.89
C LYS A 24 20.32 11.59 11.06
N PHE A 25 19.86 12.19 9.97
CA PHE A 25 19.18 13.49 10.02
C PHE A 25 17.76 13.37 10.54
N TYR A 26 17.00 12.34 10.17
CA TYR A 26 15.68 12.10 10.75
C TYR A 26 15.74 11.85 12.26
N GLU A 27 16.72 11.07 12.74
CA GLU A 27 16.93 10.85 14.18
C GLU A 27 17.27 12.17 14.91
N LYS A 28 18.12 13.03 14.33
CA LYS A 28 18.38 14.36 14.87
C LYS A 28 17.11 15.24 14.92
N ALA A 29 16.29 15.19 13.87
CA ALA A 29 15.03 15.91 13.84
C ALA A 29 14.06 15.38 14.91
N LEU A 30 14.03 14.06 15.13
CA LEU A 30 13.19 13.42 16.14
C LEU A 30 13.62 13.76 17.57
N ILE A 31 14.93 13.97 17.83
CA ILE A 31 15.44 14.44 19.10
C ILE A 31 14.88 15.87 19.41
N LEU A 32 14.81 16.71 18.38
CA LEU A 32 14.35 18.10 18.52
C LEU A 32 12.82 18.22 18.61
N ASN A 33 12.11 17.29 18.02
CA ASN A 33 10.65 17.21 18.05
C ASN A 33 10.22 15.75 18.23
N LYS A 34 10.24 15.34 19.48
CA LYS A 34 9.87 13.98 19.89
C LYS A 34 8.46 13.66 19.45
N ASP A 35 8.26 12.42 19.03
CA ASP A 35 6.95 11.89 18.66
C ASP A 35 6.27 12.59 17.47
N ASN A 36 7.04 13.29 16.63
CA ASN A 36 6.53 13.90 15.41
C ASN A 36 6.12 12.82 14.39
N PRO A 37 4.83 12.72 14.02
CA PRO A 37 4.35 11.64 13.17
C PRO A 37 5.00 11.62 11.77
N SER A 38 5.26 12.80 11.20
CA SER A 38 5.89 12.92 9.88
C SER A 38 7.32 12.37 9.88
N ILE A 39 8.12 12.68 10.92
CA ILE A 39 9.49 12.18 11.04
C ILE A 39 9.48 10.67 11.25
N ILE A 40 8.57 10.16 12.09
CA ILE A 40 8.42 8.72 12.36
C ILE A 40 8.06 7.97 11.07
N SER A 41 7.12 8.50 10.29
CA SER A 41 6.74 7.93 9.00
C SER A 41 7.90 7.94 7.99
N ASN A 42 8.68 9.01 7.96
CA ASN A 42 9.85 9.10 7.09
C ASN A 42 10.96 8.12 7.49
N LEU A 43 11.18 7.90 8.80
CA LEU A 43 12.08 6.85 9.29
C LEU A 43 11.61 5.47 8.88
N ALA A 44 10.32 5.15 9.02
CA ALA A 44 9.75 3.88 8.58
C ALA A 44 10.05 3.61 7.09
N LYS A 45 9.79 4.60 6.24
CA LYS A 45 10.09 4.54 4.80
C LYS A 45 11.58 4.30 4.55
N THR A 46 12.44 5.07 5.23
CA THR A 46 13.89 5.01 5.01
C THR A 46 14.49 3.68 5.50
N TYR A 47 13.99 3.12 6.59
CA TYR A 47 14.39 1.80 7.05
C TYR A 47 13.91 0.69 6.09
N PHE A 48 12.74 0.85 5.50
CA PHE A 48 12.27 -0.06 4.45
C PHE A 48 13.18 0.00 3.21
N ASP A 49 13.56 1.21 2.77
CA ASP A 49 14.48 1.41 1.64
C ASP A 49 15.88 0.82 1.93
N LEU A 50 16.30 0.76 3.20
CA LEU A 50 17.54 0.12 3.68
C LEU A 50 17.42 -1.39 3.87
N ASP A 51 16.27 -1.99 3.60
CA ASP A 51 15.94 -3.40 3.90
C ASP A 51 16.07 -3.79 5.38
N LYS A 52 16.01 -2.80 6.29
CA LYS A 52 15.98 -3.00 7.74
C LYS A 52 14.55 -3.25 8.20
N LEU A 53 14.05 -4.45 7.88
CA LEU A 53 12.62 -4.77 7.98
C LEU A 53 12.07 -4.66 9.42
N ASP A 54 12.84 -5.03 10.44
CA ASP A 54 12.39 -4.95 11.83
C ASP A 54 12.21 -3.49 12.28
N LEU A 55 13.14 -2.60 11.91
CA LEU A 55 13.01 -1.17 12.20
C LEU A 55 11.90 -0.52 11.37
N ALA A 56 11.76 -0.92 10.11
CA ALA A 56 10.67 -0.44 9.27
C ALA A 56 9.30 -0.82 9.87
N GLU A 57 9.15 -2.04 10.38
CA GLU A 57 7.95 -2.49 11.10
C GLU A 57 7.71 -1.67 12.36
N GLU A 58 8.71 -1.55 13.25
CA GLU A 58 8.60 -0.80 14.50
C GLU A 58 8.13 0.64 14.27
N TYR A 59 8.83 1.36 13.38
CA TYR A 59 8.50 2.76 13.09
C TYR A 59 7.18 2.91 12.35
N SER A 60 6.79 1.96 11.50
CA SER A 60 5.49 1.96 10.85
C SER A 60 4.35 1.76 11.86
N LEU A 61 4.47 0.80 12.76
CA LEU A 61 3.49 0.58 13.82
C LEU A 61 3.41 1.79 14.77
N LYS A 62 4.55 2.44 15.05
CA LYS A 62 4.58 3.69 15.81
C LYS A 62 3.84 4.83 15.06
N ALA A 63 4.03 4.94 13.75
CA ALA A 63 3.35 5.94 12.93
C ALA A 63 1.82 5.73 12.91
N LEU A 64 1.35 4.48 12.81
CA LEU A 64 -0.09 4.17 12.80
C LEU A 64 -0.79 4.53 14.11
N LYS A 65 -0.08 4.66 15.25
CA LYS A 65 -0.68 5.16 16.50
C LYS A 65 -1.19 6.60 16.39
N TYR A 66 -0.62 7.38 15.46
CA TYR A 66 -1.05 8.76 15.22
C TYR A 66 -2.10 8.87 14.12
N ASN A 67 -2.06 7.98 13.13
CA ASN A 67 -3.04 7.90 12.06
C ASN A 67 -3.20 6.44 11.62
N GLU A 68 -4.21 5.76 12.16
CA GLU A 68 -4.50 4.36 11.87
C GLU A 68 -4.87 4.11 10.40
N GLU A 69 -5.35 5.14 9.69
CA GLU A 69 -5.77 5.06 8.30
C GLU A 69 -4.70 5.52 7.30
N ASP A 70 -3.45 5.73 7.74
CA ASP A 70 -2.36 6.11 6.83
C ASP A 70 -2.07 4.99 5.83
N GLY A 71 -2.60 5.15 4.62
CA GLY A 71 -2.45 4.19 3.52
C GLY A 71 -1.00 3.98 3.09
N ASN A 72 -0.14 5.01 3.17
CA ASN A 72 1.27 4.88 2.84
C ASN A 72 2.01 4.00 3.85
N ILE A 73 1.73 4.18 5.14
CA ILE A 73 2.33 3.37 6.19
C ILE A 73 1.79 1.94 6.16
N LYS A 74 0.48 1.75 5.95
CA LYS A 74 -0.10 0.41 5.73
C LYS A 74 0.55 -0.31 4.54
N LYS A 75 0.82 0.40 3.44
CA LYS A 75 1.54 -0.14 2.28
C LYS A 75 2.97 -0.59 2.63
N ILE A 76 3.71 0.19 3.43
CA ILE A 76 5.04 -0.20 3.89
C ILE A 76 4.96 -1.47 4.73
N LEU A 77 4.05 -1.53 5.71
CA LEU A 77 3.84 -2.72 6.55
C LEU A 77 3.47 -3.94 5.72
N SER A 78 2.61 -3.78 4.72
CA SER A 78 2.30 -4.86 3.78
C SER A 78 3.57 -5.45 3.17
N PHE A 79 4.40 -4.61 2.58
CA PHE A 79 5.64 -5.07 1.94
C PHE A 79 6.65 -5.64 2.94
N VAL A 80 6.76 -5.06 4.14
CA VAL A 80 7.58 -5.60 5.23
C VAL A 80 7.14 -7.02 5.57
N TYR A 81 5.85 -7.24 5.81
CA TYR A 81 5.33 -8.56 6.17
C TYR A 81 5.43 -9.56 5.02
N LEU A 82 5.18 -9.15 3.77
CA LEU A 82 5.39 -10.01 2.61
C LEU A 82 6.86 -10.44 2.48
N LYS A 83 7.82 -9.53 2.65
CA LYS A 83 9.25 -9.85 2.66
C LYS A 83 9.64 -10.77 3.84
N LYS A 84 8.99 -10.64 4.98
CA LYS A 84 9.15 -11.53 6.15
C LYS A 84 8.39 -12.85 6.00
N HIS A 85 7.78 -13.13 4.86
CA HIS A 85 6.93 -14.31 4.57
C HIS A 85 5.69 -14.43 5.48
N ASN A 86 5.29 -13.35 6.16
CA ASN A 86 4.03 -13.30 6.88
C ASN A 86 2.92 -12.81 5.93
N PHE A 87 2.43 -13.73 5.10
CA PHE A 87 1.46 -13.41 4.06
C PHE A 87 0.11 -12.94 4.62
N GLU A 88 -0.31 -13.44 5.78
CA GLU A 88 -1.58 -13.06 6.40
C GLU A 88 -1.59 -11.56 6.75
N LEU A 89 -0.60 -11.09 7.49
CA LEU A 89 -0.46 -9.68 7.82
C LEU A 89 -0.14 -8.84 6.57
N GLY A 90 0.70 -9.37 5.68
CA GLY A 90 1.06 -8.69 4.43
C GLY A 90 -0.18 -8.31 3.63
N TRP A 91 -1.06 -9.24 3.36
CA TRP A 91 -2.30 -8.98 2.63
C TRP A 91 -3.31 -8.15 3.43
N THR A 92 -3.38 -8.33 4.75
CA THR A 92 -4.25 -7.52 5.61
C THR A 92 -3.89 -6.03 5.52
N TYR A 93 -2.60 -5.70 5.59
CA TYR A 93 -2.14 -4.31 5.46
C TYR A 93 -2.19 -3.79 4.02
N PHE A 94 -2.15 -4.67 3.02
CA PHE A 94 -2.23 -4.28 1.61
C PHE A 94 -3.54 -3.56 1.27
N ASP A 95 -4.61 -3.86 1.96
CA ASP A 95 -5.89 -3.17 1.80
C ASP A 95 -5.82 -1.67 2.16
N GLY A 96 -4.81 -1.26 2.93
CA GLY A 96 -4.56 0.15 3.23
C GLY A 96 -4.30 1.03 2.01
N ARG A 97 -3.90 0.45 0.86
CA ARG A 97 -3.72 1.18 -0.40
C ARG A 97 -4.99 1.86 -0.89
N LEU A 98 -6.15 1.31 -0.52
CA LEU A 98 -7.45 1.88 -0.88
C LEU A 98 -7.71 3.26 -0.24
N ASN A 99 -6.91 3.63 0.76
CA ASN A 99 -6.94 4.94 1.41
C ASN A 99 -5.99 5.95 0.76
N LEU A 100 -5.21 5.55 -0.25
CA LEU A 100 -4.32 6.46 -0.97
C LEU A 100 -5.10 7.37 -1.92
N SER A 101 -4.67 8.64 -2.01
CA SER A 101 -5.30 9.65 -2.89
C SER A 101 -5.33 9.18 -4.34
N ASP A 102 -4.24 8.63 -4.84
CA ASP A 102 -4.13 8.14 -6.22
C ASP A 102 -5.15 7.05 -6.56
N PHE A 103 -5.61 6.32 -5.55
CA PHE A 103 -6.67 5.33 -5.70
C PHE A 103 -8.06 5.97 -5.59
N GLN A 104 -8.20 7.00 -4.76
CA GLN A 104 -9.46 7.71 -4.57
C GLN A 104 -9.81 8.59 -5.78
N ASP A 105 -8.81 9.25 -6.38
CA ASP A 105 -9.03 10.14 -7.54
C ASP A 105 -9.42 9.38 -8.82
N ARG A 106 -9.08 8.10 -8.93
CA ARG A 106 -9.43 7.30 -10.12
C ARG A 106 -10.91 6.99 -10.22
N ASN A 107 -11.69 7.06 -9.14
CA ASN A 107 -13.03 6.57 -9.20
C ASN A 107 -13.94 7.07 -8.09
N GLU A 108 -14.75 8.07 -8.40
CA GLU A 108 -16.00 8.35 -7.67
C GLU A 108 -16.84 7.07 -7.47
N THR A 109 -16.77 6.17 -8.47
CA THR A 109 -17.41 4.86 -8.47
C THR A 109 -16.85 3.93 -7.41
N ILE A 110 -15.52 3.83 -7.26
CA ILE A 110 -14.87 3.01 -6.22
C ILE A 110 -15.21 3.53 -4.84
N THR A 111 -15.22 4.85 -4.64
CA THR A 111 -15.60 5.46 -3.36
C THR A 111 -17.05 5.12 -3.00
N LYS A 112 -17.97 5.14 -3.99
CA LYS A 112 -19.39 4.74 -3.81
C LYS A 112 -19.54 3.24 -3.56
N LEU A 113 -18.68 2.41 -4.17
CA LEU A 113 -18.72 0.96 -4.06
C LEU A 113 -17.94 0.43 -2.84
N ARG A 114 -17.14 1.25 -2.17
CA ARG A 114 -16.26 0.86 -1.05
C ARG A 114 -16.95 0.05 0.04
N LYS A 115 -18.20 0.37 0.35
CA LYS A 115 -19.04 -0.39 1.29
C LYS A 115 -19.48 -1.76 0.76
N LYS A 116 -19.28 -2.02 -0.53
CA LYS A 116 -19.64 -3.26 -1.24
C LYS A 116 -18.43 -4.06 -1.68
N LEU A 117 -17.19 -3.62 -1.35
CA LEU A 117 -15.98 -4.34 -1.70
C LEU A 117 -15.93 -5.68 -0.94
N TYR A 118 -15.76 -6.74 -1.68
CA TYR A 118 -15.64 -8.09 -1.14
C TYR A 118 -14.17 -8.42 -0.90
N PHE A 119 -13.77 -8.44 0.37
CA PHE A 119 -12.36 -8.73 0.75
C PHE A 119 -12.18 -10.12 1.35
N LYS A 120 -13.19 -11.00 1.38
CA LYS A 120 -13.10 -12.23 2.19
C LYS A 120 -13.65 -13.50 1.58
N LYS A 121 -12.98 -14.52 2.03
CA LYS A 121 -12.94 -15.98 1.96
C LYS A 121 -14.24 -16.74 1.60
N ASN A 122 -15.39 -16.13 1.47
CA ASN A 122 -16.64 -16.82 1.17
C ASN A 122 -17.42 -16.07 0.09
N LEU A 123 -16.93 -16.13 -1.13
CA LEU A 123 -17.73 -15.73 -2.30
C LEU A 123 -18.91 -16.70 -2.38
N LYS A 124 -20.15 -16.16 -2.24
CA LYS A 124 -21.35 -16.96 -2.45
C LYS A 124 -21.57 -17.11 -3.95
N LYS A 125 -21.98 -18.29 -4.41
CA LYS A 125 -22.19 -18.56 -5.85
C LYS A 125 -23.18 -17.59 -6.53
N ASN A 126 -24.18 -17.11 -5.81
CA ASN A 126 -25.25 -16.25 -6.35
C ASN A 126 -24.99 -14.77 -6.03
N ILE A 127 -23.90 -14.23 -6.51
CA ILE A 127 -23.59 -12.78 -6.43
C ILE A 127 -23.26 -12.23 -7.81
N ASN A 128 -23.61 -10.97 -8.03
CA ASN A 128 -23.13 -10.22 -9.19
C ASN A 128 -21.79 -9.60 -8.78
N LEU A 129 -20.69 -10.08 -9.34
CA LEU A 129 -19.35 -9.63 -9.01
C LEU A 129 -18.82 -8.69 -10.08
N LEU A 130 -18.33 -7.54 -9.65
CA LEU A 130 -17.54 -6.63 -10.48
C LEU A 130 -16.09 -6.67 -10.01
N VAL A 131 -15.21 -7.16 -10.88
CA VAL A 131 -13.76 -7.11 -10.68
C VAL A 131 -13.26 -5.79 -11.24
N LEU A 132 -12.73 -4.92 -10.39
CA LEU A 132 -12.23 -3.61 -10.79
C LEU A 132 -10.73 -3.69 -11.10
N ARG A 133 -10.37 -3.00 -12.16
CA ARG A 133 -8.98 -2.76 -12.50
C ARG A 133 -8.32 -1.86 -11.46
N GLU A 134 -7.18 -2.27 -10.93
CA GLU A 134 -6.44 -1.53 -9.91
C GLU A 134 -5.08 -1.04 -10.36
N GLN A 135 -4.37 -1.83 -11.14
CA GLN A 135 -2.95 -1.68 -11.39
C GLN A 135 -2.62 -1.55 -12.88
N GLY A 136 -1.36 -1.69 -13.22
CA GLY A 136 -0.92 -1.61 -14.61
C GLY A 136 -1.25 -2.86 -15.42
N VAL A 137 -1.07 -2.75 -16.73
CA VAL A 137 -1.37 -3.85 -17.70
C VAL A 137 -0.63 -5.14 -17.36
N GLY A 138 0.59 -5.05 -16.82
CA GLY A 138 1.34 -6.25 -16.40
C GLY A 138 0.68 -7.01 -15.27
N ASP A 139 0.14 -6.29 -14.29
CA ASP A 139 -0.58 -6.90 -13.17
C ASP A 139 -1.90 -7.50 -13.64
N GLU A 140 -2.61 -6.83 -14.57
CA GLU A 140 -3.82 -7.37 -15.15
C GLU A 140 -3.57 -8.69 -15.90
N LEU A 141 -2.47 -8.82 -16.64
CA LEU A 141 -2.08 -10.08 -17.28
C LEU A 141 -1.83 -11.18 -16.26
N LEU A 142 -1.13 -10.86 -15.16
CA LEU A 142 -0.86 -11.82 -14.09
C LEU A 142 -2.16 -12.28 -13.43
N TYR A 143 -3.03 -11.35 -13.06
CA TYR A 143 -4.31 -11.68 -12.41
C TYR A 143 -5.33 -12.27 -13.39
N GLY A 144 -5.23 -11.95 -14.68
CA GLY A 144 -6.07 -12.52 -15.73
C GLY A 144 -6.02 -14.04 -15.78
N SER A 145 -4.88 -14.64 -15.43
CA SER A 145 -4.75 -16.09 -15.31
C SER A 145 -5.70 -16.72 -14.28
N MET A 146 -6.18 -15.93 -13.31
CA MET A 146 -7.09 -16.37 -12.26
C MET A 146 -8.57 -16.18 -12.63
N TYR A 147 -8.88 -15.46 -13.71
CA TYR A 147 -10.27 -15.16 -14.09
C TYR A 147 -11.04 -16.42 -14.46
N LYS A 148 -10.40 -17.41 -15.07
CA LYS A 148 -11.03 -18.69 -15.38
C LYS A 148 -11.60 -19.36 -14.13
N ASP A 149 -10.78 -19.49 -13.08
CA ASP A 149 -11.19 -20.11 -11.82
C ASP A 149 -12.31 -19.30 -11.13
N LEU A 150 -12.32 -17.98 -11.32
CA LEU A 150 -13.38 -17.10 -10.80
C LEU A 150 -14.69 -17.30 -11.53
N LEU A 151 -14.65 -17.38 -12.87
CA LEU A 151 -15.82 -17.60 -13.73
C LEU A 151 -16.43 -18.99 -13.53
N GLU A 152 -15.65 -20.00 -13.16
CA GLU A 152 -16.14 -21.32 -12.80
C GLU A 152 -16.90 -21.34 -11.46
N GLN A 153 -16.63 -20.38 -10.58
CA GLN A 153 -17.22 -20.31 -9.24
C GLN A 153 -18.40 -19.36 -9.14
N ILE A 154 -18.49 -18.33 -10.00
CA ILE A 154 -19.48 -17.26 -9.94
C ILE A 154 -20.10 -17.07 -11.33
N GLU A 155 -21.43 -17.10 -11.40
CA GLU A 155 -22.17 -17.07 -12.67
C GLU A 155 -22.19 -15.67 -13.32
N ASP A 156 -22.30 -14.59 -12.54
CA ASP A 156 -22.37 -13.22 -13.06
C ASP A 156 -21.15 -12.41 -12.62
N VAL A 157 -20.10 -12.46 -13.44
CA VAL A 157 -18.86 -11.72 -13.24
C VAL A 157 -18.68 -10.71 -14.36
N LYS A 158 -18.45 -9.46 -13.99
CA LYS A 158 -18.02 -8.40 -14.90
C LYS A 158 -16.60 -7.99 -14.53
N ILE A 159 -15.71 -7.95 -15.51
CA ILE A 159 -14.31 -7.64 -15.32
C ILE A 159 -13.99 -6.34 -16.05
N GLU A 160 -13.53 -5.33 -15.30
CA GLU A 160 -12.94 -4.14 -15.88
C GLU A 160 -11.49 -4.45 -16.27
N CYS A 161 -11.12 -4.28 -17.53
CA CYS A 161 -9.77 -4.49 -18.00
C CYS A 161 -9.29 -3.35 -18.92
N ASP A 162 -7.98 -3.27 -19.14
CA ASP A 162 -7.42 -2.38 -20.16
C ASP A 162 -7.86 -2.85 -21.55
N LYS A 163 -8.37 -1.91 -22.37
CA LYS A 163 -8.83 -2.22 -23.73
C LYS A 163 -7.77 -2.88 -24.62
N ARG A 164 -6.48 -2.75 -24.28
CA ARG A 164 -5.40 -3.45 -24.98
C ARG A 164 -5.40 -4.96 -24.72
N LEU A 165 -6.05 -5.41 -23.65
CA LEU A 165 -6.11 -6.81 -23.23
C LEU A 165 -7.40 -7.51 -23.67
N LEU A 166 -8.39 -6.79 -24.21
CA LEU A 166 -9.69 -7.38 -24.61
C LEU A 166 -9.52 -8.60 -25.50
N ASN A 167 -8.63 -8.53 -26.52
CA ASN A 167 -8.39 -9.64 -27.44
C ASN A 167 -7.58 -10.81 -26.84
N LEU A 168 -7.08 -10.66 -25.63
CA LEU A 168 -6.31 -11.71 -24.93
C LEU A 168 -7.15 -12.41 -23.85
N LEU A 169 -8.25 -11.78 -23.46
CA LEU A 169 -9.13 -12.26 -22.39
C LEU A 169 -10.46 -12.83 -22.90
N ASP A 170 -10.73 -12.72 -24.21
CA ASP A 170 -11.81 -13.39 -24.91
C ASP A 170 -11.45 -14.88 -25.15
#